data_99dc5ea823a8323534f4b528cbc24848
#
_entry.id   99dc5ea823a8323534f4b528cbc24848
#
_cell.length_a   1.000
_cell.length_b   1.000
_cell.length_c   1.000
_cell.angle_alpha   90.00
_cell.angle_beta   90.00
_cell.angle_gamma   90.00
#
_symmetry.space_group_name_H-M   'P 1'
#
loop_
_entity.id
_entity.type
_entity.pdbx_description
1 polymer ?
#
loop_
_entity_poly.entity_id
_entity_poly.type
_entity_poly.pdbx_seq_one_letter_code
_entity_poly.pdbx_strand_id
1 'polypeptide(L)'
;RDSLDHIQDLGIDVIYMTPSFKSDSCHKYDTIDYYEIDPSFGTKEDLKELVQKAHDRGMKVVMDAVFNHTGKEFFAFKDILEKGEKSKYLDWYYIDELPLKGEWGEIPNFLCFGYYGGMPKLNLKNPEVANYITDVACYWIRECDIDGWRLDVGDEISHFFWKRFRRAIKAVKKDMLIIGEIWHYAGDFLEGDEWDTVMNYPFYLNLIDLLADEKISVSQFVQNLGYLKGRLHKKCYPLM
;
A
#
# COMPACT_ATOMS: atom_id res chain seq x y z
N ARG A 1 -6.85 -19.51 -7.97
CA ARG A 1 -6.12 -20.18 -9.06
C ARG A 1 -7.06 -20.79 -10.09
N ASP A 2 -8.12 -21.43 -9.64
CA ASP A 2 -9.08 -22.15 -10.50
C ASP A 2 -9.97 -21.22 -11.33
N SER A 3 -10.01 -19.93 -10.99
CA SER A 3 -10.82 -18.91 -11.66
C SER A 3 -10.02 -18.03 -12.64
N LEU A 4 -8.72 -18.28 -12.85
CA LEU A 4 -7.88 -17.40 -13.68
C LEU A 4 -8.33 -17.37 -15.14
N ASP A 5 -8.83 -18.49 -15.68
CA ASP A 5 -9.34 -18.53 -17.04
C ASP A 5 -10.60 -17.65 -17.18
N HIS A 6 -11.49 -17.69 -16.19
CA HIS A 6 -12.66 -16.81 -16.15
C HIS A 6 -12.27 -15.33 -16.04
N ILE A 7 -11.25 -14.99 -15.22
CA ILE A 7 -10.74 -13.62 -15.08
C ILE A 7 -10.16 -13.14 -16.42
N GLN A 8 -9.40 -14.00 -17.11
CA GLN A 8 -8.86 -13.70 -18.44
C GLN A 8 -9.97 -13.50 -19.48
N ASP A 9 -10.99 -14.35 -19.48
CA ASP A 9 -12.15 -14.26 -20.38
C ASP A 9 -12.95 -12.97 -20.20
N LEU A 10 -12.92 -12.37 -18.99
CA LEU A 10 -13.48 -11.06 -18.71
C LEU A 10 -12.62 -9.90 -19.26
N GLY A 11 -11.45 -10.18 -19.83
CA GLY A 11 -10.54 -9.17 -20.37
C GLY A 11 -9.74 -8.41 -19.29
N ILE A 12 -9.50 -9.03 -18.13
CA ILE A 12 -8.73 -8.44 -17.03
C ILE A 12 -7.23 -8.63 -17.28
N ASP A 13 -6.48 -7.54 -17.27
CA ASP A 13 -5.03 -7.53 -17.45
C ASP A 13 -4.25 -7.52 -16.14
N VAL A 14 -4.86 -7.04 -15.05
CA VAL A 14 -4.20 -6.88 -13.75
C VAL A 14 -5.07 -7.42 -12.62
N ILE A 15 -4.50 -8.27 -11.79
CA ILE A 15 -5.09 -8.75 -10.54
C ILE A 15 -4.49 -7.94 -9.40
N TYR A 16 -5.30 -7.14 -8.73
CA TYR A 16 -4.91 -6.49 -7.47
C TYR A 16 -5.42 -7.33 -6.30
N MET A 17 -4.50 -7.67 -5.41
CA MET A 17 -4.77 -8.41 -4.18
C MET A 17 -4.82 -7.45 -2.99
N THR A 18 -5.90 -7.49 -2.21
CA THR A 18 -5.97 -6.83 -0.90
C THR A 18 -4.87 -7.36 0.04
N PRO A 19 -4.62 -6.75 1.22
CA PRO A 19 -3.54 -7.17 2.10
C PRO A 19 -3.58 -8.67 2.38
N SER A 20 -2.45 -9.34 2.18
CA SER A 20 -2.33 -10.79 2.27
C SER A 20 -1.23 -11.26 3.22
N PHE A 21 -0.53 -10.33 3.88
CA PHE A 21 0.44 -10.66 4.91
C PHE A 21 -0.22 -11.13 6.20
N LYS A 22 0.51 -11.86 7.01
CA LYS A 22 0.04 -12.38 8.31
C LYS A 22 -0.51 -11.26 9.18
N SER A 23 -1.72 -11.45 9.68
CA SER A 23 -2.45 -10.50 10.50
C SER A 23 -3.57 -11.19 11.27
N ASP A 24 -3.94 -10.65 12.43
CA ASP A 24 -5.01 -11.20 13.26
C ASP A 24 -6.41 -10.77 12.79
N SER A 25 -6.52 -9.65 12.06
CA SER A 25 -7.82 -9.18 11.59
C SER A 25 -8.27 -9.86 10.30
N CYS A 26 -9.55 -9.75 9.99
CA CYS A 26 -10.09 -10.23 8.71
C CYS A 26 -9.67 -9.36 7.52
N HIS A 27 -9.44 -8.05 7.73
CA HIS A 27 -9.05 -7.10 6.68
C HIS A 27 -7.56 -7.08 6.36
N LYS A 28 -6.69 -7.59 7.27
CA LYS A 28 -5.23 -7.72 7.12
C LYS A 28 -4.42 -6.43 7.03
N TYR A 29 -5.02 -5.26 7.30
CA TYR A 29 -4.27 -3.99 7.34
C TYR A 29 -3.44 -3.80 8.61
N ASP A 30 -3.55 -4.64 9.62
CA ASP A 30 -2.75 -4.67 10.85
C ASP A 30 -1.67 -5.76 10.76
N THR A 31 -0.72 -5.60 9.86
CA THR A 31 0.32 -6.59 9.55
C THR A 31 1.16 -6.95 10.78
N ILE A 32 1.29 -8.25 11.06
CA ILE A 32 2.11 -8.82 12.12
C ILE A 32 3.46 -9.28 11.60
N ASP A 33 3.49 -9.86 10.41
CA ASP A 33 4.72 -10.32 9.76
C ASP A 33 4.65 -10.04 8.26
N TYR A 34 5.59 -9.24 7.77
CA TYR A 34 5.69 -8.89 6.35
C TYR A 34 6.35 -9.97 5.49
N TYR A 35 6.96 -10.99 6.08
CA TYR A 35 7.63 -12.07 5.35
C TYR A 35 6.78 -13.35 5.28
N GLU A 36 5.60 -13.36 5.92
CA GLU A 36 4.66 -14.47 5.89
C GLU A 36 3.34 -14.07 5.21
N ILE A 37 2.84 -14.95 4.34
CA ILE A 37 1.47 -14.87 3.84
C ILE A 37 0.54 -15.38 4.96
N ASP A 38 -0.59 -14.71 5.13
CA ASP A 38 -1.59 -15.15 6.11
C ASP A 38 -2.08 -16.57 5.75
N PRO A 39 -2.13 -17.48 6.73
CA PRO A 39 -2.53 -18.87 6.48
C PRO A 39 -3.93 -19.04 5.86
N SER A 40 -4.82 -18.04 6.00
CA SER A 40 -6.13 -18.05 5.34
C SER A 40 -6.06 -17.94 3.82
N PHE A 41 -4.93 -17.44 3.28
CA PHE A 41 -4.68 -17.32 1.84
C PHE A 41 -3.73 -18.38 1.28
N GLY A 42 -3.12 -19.18 2.15
CA GLY A 42 -2.15 -20.21 1.79
C GLY A 42 -0.72 -19.85 2.17
N THR A 43 0.22 -20.20 1.32
CA THR A 43 1.66 -20.07 1.55
C THR A 43 2.30 -19.12 0.55
N LYS A 44 3.58 -18.81 0.75
CA LYS A 44 4.41 -18.09 -0.25
C LYS A 44 4.46 -18.85 -1.58
N GLU A 45 4.54 -20.16 -1.52
CA GLU A 45 4.57 -21.05 -2.69
C GLU A 45 3.24 -20.95 -3.47
N ASP A 46 2.11 -20.86 -2.76
CA ASP A 46 0.79 -20.65 -3.37
C ASP A 46 0.70 -19.30 -4.09
N LEU A 47 1.26 -18.24 -3.48
CA LEU A 47 1.34 -16.92 -4.13
C LEU A 47 2.23 -16.97 -5.36
N LYS A 48 3.39 -17.60 -5.28
CA LYS A 48 4.32 -17.76 -6.39
C LYS A 48 3.68 -18.51 -7.56
N GLU A 49 2.94 -19.58 -7.27
CA GLU A 49 2.17 -20.31 -8.27
C GLU A 49 1.06 -19.47 -8.90
N LEU A 50 0.35 -18.67 -8.08
CA LEU A 50 -0.68 -17.74 -8.58
C LEU A 50 -0.10 -16.74 -9.57
N VAL A 51 1.03 -16.09 -9.20
CA VAL A 51 1.70 -15.11 -10.05
C VAL A 51 2.16 -15.75 -11.36
N GLN A 52 2.80 -16.92 -11.31
CA GLN A 52 3.22 -17.63 -12.51
C GLN A 52 2.05 -17.96 -13.45
N LYS A 53 0.96 -18.50 -12.89
CA LYS A 53 -0.24 -18.83 -13.67
C LYS A 53 -0.95 -17.60 -14.24
N ALA A 54 -0.89 -16.45 -13.56
CA ALA A 54 -1.38 -15.18 -14.08
C ALA A 54 -0.50 -14.72 -15.26
N HIS A 55 0.83 -14.77 -15.11
CA HIS A 55 1.78 -14.43 -16.18
C HIS A 55 1.62 -15.31 -17.42
N ASP A 56 1.40 -16.62 -17.26
CA ASP A 56 1.15 -17.55 -18.37
C ASP A 56 -0.09 -17.15 -19.19
N ARG A 57 -0.97 -16.34 -18.62
CA ARG A 57 -2.20 -15.80 -19.25
C ARG A 57 -2.06 -14.33 -19.67
N GLY A 58 -0.88 -13.76 -19.55
CA GLY A 58 -0.61 -12.35 -19.86
C GLY A 58 -1.12 -11.36 -18.81
N MET A 59 -1.62 -11.84 -17.67
CA MET A 59 -2.08 -11.00 -16.57
C MET A 59 -0.93 -10.64 -15.61
N LYS A 60 -1.05 -9.49 -14.96
CA LYS A 60 -0.13 -8.96 -13.95
C LYS A 60 -0.70 -9.10 -12.55
N VAL A 61 0.17 -9.14 -11.52
CA VAL A 61 -0.26 -9.25 -10.12
C VAL A 61 0.32 -8.10 -9.31
N VAL A 62 -0.56 -7.35 -8.65
CA VAL A 62 -0.26 -6.24 -7.75
C VAL A 62 -0.66 -6.63 -6.34
N MET A 63 0.25 -6.46 -5.38
CA MET A 63 -0.03 -6.68 -3.95
C MET A 63 -0.26 -5.38 -3.21
N ASP A 64 -0.96 -5.46 -2.09
CA ASP A 64 -1.13 -4.34 -1.17
C ASP A 64 0.10 -4.17 -0.27
N ALA A 65 0.55 -2.93 -0.14
CA ALA A 65 1.71 -2.53 0.65
C ALA A 65 1.26 -1.69 1.85
N VAL A 66 0.94 -2.35 2.95
CA VAL A 66 0.59 -1.69 4.22
C VAL A 66 1.88 -1.27 4.93
N PHE A 67 2.51 -0.18 4.45
CA PHE A 67 3.83 0.26 4.92
C PHE A 67 3.79 1.50 5.83
N ASN A 68 2.62 2.10 6.00
CA ASN A 68 2.44 3.25 6.88
C ASN A 68 2.43 2.85 8.37
N HIS A 69 1.92 1.68 8.69
CA HIS A 69 1.70 1.20 10.05
C HIS A 69 1.82 -0.32 10.13
N THR A 70 1.87 -0.86 11.33
CA THR A 70 1.87 -2.31 11.60
C THR A 70 0.69 -2.69 12.48
N GLY A 71 0.45 -3.97 12.70
CA GLY A 71 -0.35 -4.43 13.82
C GLY A 71 0.42 -4.30 15.14
N LYS A 72 -0.29 -4.26 16.26
CA LYS A 72 0.33 -4.20 17.59
C LYS A 72 1.14 -5.46 17.97
N GLU A 73 0.82 -6.60 17.36
CA GLU A 73 1.55 -7.86 17.55
C GLU A 73 2.80 -7.97 16.65
N PHE A 74 3.08 -6.97 15.80
CA PHE A 74 4.32 -6.90 15.05
C PHE A 74 5.53 -6.86 16.02
N PHE A 75 6.57 -7.64 15.73
CA PHE A 75 7.65 -7.92 16.66
C PHE A 75 8.26 -6.68 17.34
N ALA A 76 8.40 -5.58 16.59
CA ALA A 76 9.01 -4.36 17.12
C ALA A 76 8.08 -3.62 18.10
N PHE A 77 6.79 -3.53 17.81
CA PHE A 77 5.83 -2.89 18.70
C PHE A 77 5.56 -3.75 19.94
N LYS A 78 5.49 -5.06 19.77
CA LYS A 78 5.37 -6.03 20.86
C LYS A 78 6.54 -5.95 21.83
N ASP A 79 7.78 -5.83 21.34
CA ASP A 79 8.96 -5.63 22.16
C ASP A 79 8.88 -4.33 23.01
N ILE A 80 8.28 -3.26 22.45
CA ILE A 80 8.04 -2.02 23.21
C ILE A 80 6.98 -2.24 24.30
N LEU A 81 5.89 -2.94 24.01
CA LEU A 81 4.87 -3.28 25.01
C LEU A 81 5.46 -4.10 26.17
N GLU A 82 6.36 -5.02 25.87
CA GLU A 82 6.97 -5.91 26.87
C GLU A 82 8.09 -5.25 27.67
N LYS A 83 8.91 -4.40 27.05
CA LYS A 83 10.15 -3.88 27.64
C LYS A 83 10.11 -2.39 28.00
N GLY A 84 9.11 -1.65 27.52
CA GLY A 84 9.00 -0.21 27.73
C GLY A 84 10.26 0.53 27.27
N GLU A 85 10.82 1.39 28.13
CA GLU A 85 12.01 2.19 27.85
C GLU A 85 13.28 1.38 27.47
N LYS A 86 13.29 0.08 27.76
CA LYS A 86 14.42 -0.82 27.42
C LYS A 86 14.33 -1.41 26.02
N SER A 87 13.26 -1.16 25.30
CA SER A 87 13.13 -1.62 23.92
C SER A 87 14.06 -0.87 23.00
N LYS A 88 14.74 -1.60 22.11
CA LYS A 88 15.58 -1.01 21.06
C LYS A 88 14.76 -0.47 19.89
N TYR A 89 13.45 -0.69 19.85
CA TYR A 89 12.57 -0.32 18.78
C TYR A 89 11.74 0.94 19.03
N LEU A 90 12.03 1.69 20.12
CA LEU A 90 11.30 2.93 20.44
C LEU A 90 11.26 3.90 19.24
N ASP A 91 12.40 4.10 18.58
CA ASP A 91 12.52 5.00 17.44
C ASP A 91 11.89 4.46 16.13
N TRP A 92 11.35 3.25 16.15
CA TRP A 92 10.61 2.67 15.02
C TRP A 92 9.20 3.24 14.88
N TYR A 93 8.69 3.85 15.95
CA TYR A 93 7.36 4.44 16.04
C TYR A 93 7.44 5.87 16.57
N TYR A 94 6.35 6.60 16.47
CA TYR A 94 6.19 7.93 17.04
C TYR A 94 5.46 7.79 18.38
N ILE A 95 6.18 7.77 19.46
CA ILE A 95 5.69 7.56 20.84
C ILE A 95 5.83 8.87 21.61
N ASP A 96 4.75 9.33 22.24
CA ASP A 96 4.74 10.56 23.03
C ASP A 96 5.24 10.30 24.46
N GLU A 97 4.78 9.20 25.08
CA GLU A 97 5.15 8.82 26.46
C GLU A 97 5.03 7.31 26.69
N LEU A 98 5.67 6.81 27.76
CA LEU A 98 5.52 5.44 28.25
C LEU A 98 4.92 5.44 29.68
N PRO A 99 4.15 4.41 30.09
CA PRO A 99 3.77 3.24 29.26
C PRO A 99 2.80 3.57 28.14
N LEU A 100 2.79 2.75 27.09
CA LEU A 100 1.87 2.92 25.98
C LEU A 100 0.41 2.78 26.45
N LYS A 101 -0.44 3.67 25.94
CA LYS A 101 -1.91 3.64 26.09
C LYS A 101 -2.53 3.57 24.71
N GLY A 102 -3.73 3.07 24.57
CA GLY A 102 -4.43 2.99 23.28
C GLY A 102 -5.15 1.67 23.11
N GLU A 103 -5.62 1.09 24.21
CA GLU A 103 -6.60 0.01 24.16
C GLU A 103 -7.95 0.52 23.66
N TRP A 104 -8.86 -0.40 23.39
CA TRP A 104 -10.18 -0.03 22.87
C TRP A 104 -10.88 0.98 23.79
N GLY A 105 -11.22 2.15 23.24
CA GLY A 105 -11.87 3.24 23.98
C GLY A 105 -10.92 4.27 24.61
N GLU A 106 -9.60 4.06 24.52
CA GLU A 106 -8.58 5.02 24.97
C GLU A 106 -8.01 5.82 23.78
N ILE A 107 -7.56 7.05 24.08
CA ILE A 107 -6.80 7.83 23.11
C ILE A 107 -5.34 7.33 23.16
N PRO A 108 -4.79 6.84 22.03
CA PRO A 108 -3.39 6.42 22.01
C PRO A 108 -2.43 7.56 22.32
N ASN A 109 -1.35 7.26 23.07
CA ASN A 109 -0.23 8.18 23.31
C ASN A 109 0.96 7.90 22.37
N PHE A 110 0.65 7.45 21.18
CA PHE A 110 1.55 7.25 20.04
C PHE A 110 0.78 7.50 18.75
N LEU A 111 1.49 7.83 17.67
CA LEU A 111 0.83 7.97 16.37
C LEU A 111 0.33 6.61 15.86
N CYS A 112 -0.88 6.60 15.32
CA CYS A 112 -1.51 5.42 14.74
C CYS A 112 -2.42 5.81 13.58
N PHE A 113 -2.74 4.87 12.72
CA PHE A 113 -3.71 5.09 11.65
C PHE A 113 -5.12 5.22 12.24
N GLY A 114 -5.85 6.27 11.81
CA GLY A 114 -7.26 6.47 12.17
C GLY A 114 -7.54 6.62 13.66
N TYR A 115 -6.54 7.05 14.46
CA TYR A 115 -6.63 7.10 15.94
C TYR A 115 -6.92 5.74 16.59
N TYR A 116 -6.66 4.65 15.88
CA TYR A 116 -6.84 3.28 16.36
C TYR A 116 -5.52 2.68 16.83
N GLY A 117 -5.37 2.47 18.14
CA GLY A 117 -4.15 1.97 18.76
C GLY A 117 -3.68 0.59 18.31
N GLY A 118 -4.53 -0.16 17.60
CA GLY A 118 -4.17 -1.44 16.97
C GLY A 118 -3.29 -1.32 15.73
N MET A 119 -3.13 -0.09 15.16
CA MET A 119 -2.34 0.16 13.96
C MET A 119 -1.30 1.27 14.18
N PRO A 120 -0.23 1.01 14.98
CA PRO A 120 0.82 1.98 15.28
C PRO A 120 1.60 2.39 14.03
N LYS A 121 1.82 3.70 13.87
CA LYS A 121 2.47 4.30 12.71
C LYS A 121 3.99 4.10 12.76
N LEU A 122 4.54 3.55 11.67
CA LEU A 122 5.98 3.39 11.48
C LEU A 122 6.69 4.73 11.27
N ASN A 123 7.82 4.90 11.91
CA ASN A 123 8.74 6.02 11.69
C ASN A 123 9.67 5.76 10.51
N LEU A 124 9.18 5.97 9.29
CA LEU A 124 9.97 5.82 8.07
C LEU A 124 11.05 6.90 7.86
N LYS A 125 11.18 7.87 8.79
CA LYS A 125 12.36 8.75 8.86
C LYS A 125 13.56 8.03 9.49
N ASN A 126 13.32 7.02 10.33
CA ASN A 126 14.36 6.15 10.86
C ASN A 126 14.94 5.29 9.72
N PRO A 127 16.26 5.35 9.45
CA PRO A 127 16.88 4.60 8.37
C PRO A 127 16.73 3.07 8.49
N GLU A 128 16.69 2.54 9.72
CA GLU A 128 16.50 1.10 9.97
C GLU A 128 15.11 0.65 9.52
N VAL A 129 14.07 1.40 9.91
CA VAL A 129 12.68 1.15 9.50
C VAL A 129 12.53 1.27 7.98
N ALA A 130 13.08 2.36 7.41
CA ALA A 130 13.03 2.59 5.98
C ALA A 130 13.74 1.48 5.17
N ASN A 131 14.88 0.97 5.68
CA ASN A 131 15.58 -0.17 5.09
C ASN A 131 14.72 -1.43 5.19
N TYR A 132 14.22 -1.75 6.40
CA TYR A 132 13.40 -2.94 6.63
C TYR A 132 12.20 -3.01 5.67
N ILE A 133 11.43 -1.95 5.57
CA ILE A 133 10.26 -1.90 4.67
C ILE A 133 10.67 -1.99 3.19
N THR A 134 11.76 -1.33 2.81
CA THR A 134 12.27 -1.43 1.44
C THR A 134 12.74 -2.85 1.10
N ASP A 135 13.39 -3.52 2.05
CA ASP A 135 13.86 -4.91 1.90
C ASP A 135 12.70 -5.89 1.78
N VAL A 136 11.63 -5.70 2.58
CA VAL A 136 10.36 -6.44 2.45
C VAL A 136 9.80 -6.32 1.03
N ALA A 137 9.69 -5.09 0.52
CA ALA A 137 9.16 -4.88 -0.82
C ALA A 137 10.01 -5.55 -1.91
N CYS A 138 11.33 -5.42 -1.81
CA CYS A 138 12.26 -6.07 -2.73
C CYS A 138 12.26 -7.61 -2.60
N TYR A 139 12.04 -8.15 -1.41
CA TYR A 139 11.94 -9.58 -1.16
C TYR A 139 10.80 -10.21 -1.96
N TRP A 140 9.58 -9.69 -1.86
CA TRP A 140 8.42 -10.25 -2.56
C TRP A 140 8.53 -10.14 -4.09
N ILE A 141 9.20 -9.10 -4.59
CA ILE A 141 9.50 -8.99 -6.02
C ILE A 141 10.43 -10.14 -6.46
N ARG A 142 11.48 -10.43 -5.70
CA ARG A 142 12.45 -11.48 -6.04
C ARG A 142 11.86 -12.88 -5.88
N GLU A 143 11.10 -13.11 -4.80
CA GLU A 143 10.59 -14.44 -4.47
C GLU A 143 9.39 -14.85 -5.31
N CYS A 144 8.48 -13.92 -5.60
CA CYS A 144 7.22 -14.23 -6.24
C CYS A 144 7.03 -13.57 -7.61
N ASP A 145 7.98 -12.74 -8.06
CA ASP A 145 7.93 -12.01 -9.34
C ASP A 145 6.67 -11.16 -9.51
N ILE A 146 6.13 -10.59 -8.43
CA ILE A 146 4.98 -9.67 -8.49
C ILE A 146 5.27 -8.48 -9.40
N ASP A 147 4.22 -7.84 -9.92
CA ASP A 147 4.35 -6.78 -10.93
C ASP A 147 4.11 -5.38 -10.38
N GLY A 148 3.60 -5.25 -9.17
CA GLY A 148 3.35 -3.95 -8.59
C GLY A 148 3.02 -3.97 -7.11
N TRP A 149 3.04 -2.76 -6.54
CA TRP A 149 2.60 -2.45 -5.19
C TRP A 149 1.51 -1.38 -5.23
N ARG A 150 0.38 -1.64 -4.58
CA ARG A 150 -0.58 -0.61 -4.19
C ARG A 150 -0.23 -0.14 -2.79
N LEU A 151 0.01 1.13 -2.63
CA LEU A 151 0.52 1.74 -1.40
C LEU A 151 -0.63 2.22 -0.54
N ASP A 152 -0.93 1.46 0.51
CA ASP A 152 -1.95 1.79 1.50
C ASP A 152 -1.58 3.08 2.23
N VAL A 153 -2.53 4.03 2.34
CA VAL A 153 -2.35 5.33 3.00
C VAL A 153 -1.06 6.03 2.52
N GLY A 154 -0.84 6.02 1.21
CA GLY A 154 0.44 6.45 0.63
C GLY A 154 0.80 7.91 0.90
N ASP A 155 -0.19 8.79 1.04
CA ASP A 155 -0.03 10.22 1.30
C ASP A 155 0.39 10.56 2.73
N GLU A 156 0.28 9.63 3.67
CA GLU A 156 0.81 9.80 5.03
C GLU A 156 2.32 9.50 5.15
N ILE A 157 2.94 9.00 4.09
CA ILE A 157 4.37 8.66 4.03
C ILE A 157 5.12 9.73 3.24
N SER A 158 6.32 10.09 3.70
CA SER A 158 7.08 11.20 3.12
C SER A 158 7.53 10.94 1.68
N HIS A 159 7.55 12.00 0.86
CA HIS A 159 8.12 12.01 -0.49
C HIS A 159 9.55 11.46 -0.54
N PHE A 160 10.37 11.79 0.47
CA PHE A 160 11.75 11.29 0.55
C PHE A 160 11.81 9.75 0.59
N PHE A 161 10.92 9.12 1.38
CA PHE A 161 10.83 7.66 1.42
C PHE A 161 10.39 7.10 0.07
N TRP A 162 9.34 7.64 -0.55
CA TRP A 162 8.84 7.15 -1.83
C TRP A 162 9.84 7.25 -2.97
N LYS A 163 10.63 8.34 -3.03
CA LYS A 163 11.73 8.48 -4.02
C LYS A 163 12.81 7.41 -3.83
N ARG A 164 13.13 7.10 -2.59
CA ARG A 164 14.07 6.02 -2.25
C ARG A 164 13.49 4.65 -2.58
N PHE A 165 12.26 4.39 -2.15
CA PHE A 165 11.51 3.16 -2.38
C PHE A 165 11.43 2.85 -3.88
N ARG A 166 10.97 3.81 -4.70
CA ARG A 166 10.91 3.66 -6.15
C ARG A 166 12.26 3.22 -6.74
N ARG A 167 13.34 3.90 -6.36
CA ARG A 167 14.69 3.55 -6.87
C ARG A 167 15.07 2.12 -6.53
N ALA A 168 14.79 1.68 -5.30
CA ALA A 168 15.13 0.35 -4.84
C ALA A 168 14.34 -0.74 -5.59
N ILE A 169 13.02 -0.64 -5.66
CA ILE A 169 12.19 -1.68 -6.29
C ILE A 169 12.37 -1.72 -7.81
N LYS A 170 12.51 -0.54 -8.47
CA LYS A 170 12.79 -0.47 -9.92
C LYS A 170 14.19 -0.99 -10.28
N ALA A 171 15.13 -1.02 -9.33
CA ALA A 171 16.43 -1.67 -9.51
C ALA A 171 16.32 -3.20 -9.49
N VAL A 172 15.33 -3.76 -8.79
CA VAL A 172 15.05 -5.20 -8.78
C VAL A 172 14.28 -5.62 -10.04
N LYS A 173 13.19 -4.92 -10.35
CA LYS A 173 12.34 -5.17 -11.52
C LYS A 173 11.92 -3.82 -12.12
N LYS A 174 12.45 -3.47 -13.30
CA LYS A 174 12.30 -2.14 -13.92
C LYS A 174 10.84 -1.75 -14.13
N ASP A 175 10.01 -2.71 -14.49
CA ASP A 175 8.61 -2.48 -14.89
C ASP A 175 7.63 -2.62 -13.71
N MET A 176 8.13 -2.65 -12.46
CA MET A 176 7.27 -2.62 -11.28
C MET A 176 6.30 -1.43 -11.32
N LEU A 177 5.01 -1.70 -11.14
CA LEU A 177 3.99 -0.67 -11.02
C LEU A 177 3.88 -0.18 -9.57
N ILE A 178 3.81 1.14 -9.37
CA ILE A 178 3.62 1.79 -8.08
C ILE A 178 2.32 2.58 -8.12
N ILE A 179 1.32 2.11 -7.37
CA ILE A 179 -0.02 2.69 -7.32
C ILE A 179 -0.23 3.30 -5.95
N GLY A 180 -0.32 4.62 -5.84
CA GLY A 180 -0.60 5.29 -4.57
C GLY A 180 -2.09 5.27 -4.22
N GLU A 181 -2.43 4.98 -2.96
CA GLU A 181 -3.73 5.34 -2.44
C GLU A 181 -3.67 6.77 -1.91
N ILE A 182 -4.53 7.62 -2.46
CA ILE A 182 -4.77 8.98 -2.03
C ILE A 182 -6.17 9.39 -2.48
N TRP A 183 -6.96 10.00 -1.59
CA TRP A 183 -8.37 10.27 -1.84
C TRP A 183 -8.63 11.62 -2.51
N HIS A 184 -7.60 12.44 -2.61
CA HIS A 184 -7.64 13.77 -3.22
C HIS A 184 -6.64 13.90 -4.36
N TYR A 185 -6.32 15.12 -4.78
CA TYR A 185 -5.36 15.39 -5.85
C TYR A 185 -3.95 14.92 -5.49
N ALA A 186 -3.39 14.08 -6.34
CA ALA A 186 -2.11 13.38 -6.11
C ALA A 186 -0.92 14.00 -6.87
N GLY A 187 -1.07 15.21 -7.43
CA GLY A 187 -0.07 15.79 -8.34
C GLY A 187 1.36 15.77 -7.81
N ASP A 188 1.54 16.06 -6.53
CA ASP A 188 2.85 16.14 -5.90
C ASP A 188 3.58 14.79 -5.82
N PHE A 189 2.85 13.67 -5.86
CA PHE A 189 3.38 12.31 -5.89
C PHE A 189 3.60 11.77 -7.32
N LEU A 190 3.08 12.47 -8.33
CA LEU A 190 3.07 12.05 -9.73
C LEU A 190 4.02 12.88 -10.60
N GLU A 191 5.17 13.29 -10.04
CA GLU A 191 6.25 14.02 -10.73
C GLU A 191 7.21 13.09 -11.49
N GLY A 192 6.95 11.76 -11.48
CA GLY A 192 7.70 10.75 -12.24
C GLY A 192 8.90 10.15 -11.50
N ASP A 193 9.09 10.47 -10.22
CA ASP A 193 10.17 9.97 -9.36
C ASP A 193 9.67 9.27 -8.09
N GLU A 194 8.34 9.18 -7.89
CA GLU A 194 7.68 8.49 -6.78
C GLU A 194 6.71 7.41 -7.28
N TRP A 195 5.43 7.74 -7.46
CA TRP A 195 4.42 6.81 -7.94
C TRP A 195 4.30 6.81 -9.46
N ASP A 196 3.82 5.72 -10.02
CA ASP A 196 3.50 5.64 -11.47
C ASP A 196 2.07 6.08 -11.74
N THR A 197 1.16 5.82 -10.78
CA THR A 197 -0.27 6.13 -10.86
C THR A 197 -0.90 6.11 -9.47
N VAL A 198 -2.19 6.37 -9.40
CA VAL A 198 -2.99 6.35 -8.16
C VAL A 198 -4.32 5.62 -8.33
N MET A 199 -4.91 5.20 -7.22
CA MET A 199 -6.33 4.82 -7.15
C MET A 199 -7.16 6.10 -7.34
N ASN A 200 -7.59 6.37 -8.55
CA ASN A 200 -8.08 7.66 -9.02
C ASN A 200 -9.45 8.05 -8.42
N TYR A 201 -9.50 8.28 -7.11
CA TYR A 201 -10.71 8.73 -6.42
C TYR A 201 -11.35 9.99 -7.02
N PRO A 202 -10.58 11.01 -7.46
CA PRO A 202 -11.18 12.16 -8.17
C PRO A 202 -11.97 11.77 -9.43
N PHE A 203 -11.51 10.78 -10.20
CA PHE A 203 -12.28 10.26 -11.34
C PHE A 203 -13.57 9.56 -10.87
N TYR A 204 -13.44 8.66 -9.90
CA TYR A 204 -14.57 7.92 -9.32
C TYR A 204 -15.65 8.88 -8.80
N LEU A 205 -15.27 9.87 -8.02
CA LEU A 205 -16.21 10.86 -7.46
C LEU A 205 -16.91 11.68 -8.56
N ASN A 206 -16.16 12.13 -9.58
CA ASN A 206 -16.75 12.80 -10.73
C ASN A 206 -17.74 11.90 -11.51
N LEU A 207 -17.45 10.60 -11.60
CA LEU A 207 -18.33 9.64 -12.25
C LEU A 207 -19.64 9.45 -11.46
N ILE A 208 -19.56 9.36 -10.13
CA ILE A 208 -20.74 9.29 -9.24
C ILE A 208 -21.56 10.58 -9.36
N ASP A 209 -20.91 11.74 -9.29
CA ASP A 209 -21.57 13.04 -9.42
C ASP A 209 -22.28 13.20 -10.78
N LEU A 210 -21.77 12.60 -11.85
CA LEU A 210 -22.40 12.61 -13.17
C LEU A 210 -23.56 11.63 -13.28
N LEU A 211 -23.36 10.36 -12.87
CA LEU A 211 -24.25 9.26 -13.23
C LEU A 211 -25.28 8.91 -12.15
N ALA A 212 -24.91 9.07 -10.86
CA ALA A 212 -25.76 8.69 -9.74
C ALA A 212 -26.41 9.90 -9.08
N ASP A 213 -25.64 10.95 -8.82
CA ASP A 213 -26.11 12.12 -8.07
C ASP A 213 -26.61 13.23 -8.99
N GLU A 214 -26.35 13.15 -10.30
CA GLU A 214 -26.74 14.15 -11.32
C GLU A 214 -26.30 15.60 -10.96
N LYS A 215 -25.20 15.75 -10.20
CA LYS A 215 -24.70 17.04 -9.69
C LYS A 215 -23.92 17.84 -10.74
N ILE A 216 -23.36 17.17 -11.74
CA ILE A 216 -22.55 17.79 -12.79
C ILE A 216 -23.04 17.39 -14.18
N SER A 217 -22.83 18.27 -15.16
CA SER A 217 -23.11 17.99 -16.57
C SER A 217 -21.97 17.18 -17.22
N VAL A 218 -22.24 16.54 -18.37
CA VAL A 218 -21.23 15.87 -19.19
C VAL A 218 -20.09 16.83 -19.56
N SER A 219 -20.40 18.11 -19.85
CA SER A 219 -19.37 19.11 -20.17
C SER A 219 -18.45 19.37 -18.98
N GLN A 220 -18.99 19.48 -17.77
CA GLN A 220 -18.18 19.64 -16.54
C GLN A 220 -17.34 18.41 -16.26
N PHE A 221 -17.91 17.21 -16.44
CA PHE A 221 -17.16 15.95 -16.30
C PHE A 221 -15.94 15.92 -17.24
N VAL A 222 -16.14 16.21 -18.52
CA VAL A 222 -15.05 16.24 -19.53
C VAL A 222 -14.00 17.29 -19.16
N GLN A 223 -14.43 18.47 -18.68
CA GLN A 223 -13.53 19.52 -18.23
C GLN A 223 -12.68 19.09 -17.02
N ASN A 224 -13.31 18.44 -16.04
CA ASN A 224 -12.63 17.92 -14.85
C ASN A 224 -11.60 16.85 -15.21
N LEU A 225 -11.94 15.93 -16.13
CA LEU A 225 -10.99 14.93 -16.63
C LEU A 225 -9.81 15.57 -17.37
N GLY A 226 -10.08 16.58 -18.19
CA GLY A 226 -9.03 17.35 -18.88
C GLY A 226 -8.06 18.01 -17.89
N TYR A 227 -8.58 18.56 -16.81
CA TYR A 227 -7.78 19.15 -15.74
C TYR A 227 -6.89 18.13 -15.03
N LEU A 228 -7.45 16.96 -14.64
CA LEU A 228 -6.71 15.89 -14.02
C LEU A 228 -5.58 15.40 -14.94
N LYS A 229 -5.90 15.10 -16.19
CA LYS A 229 -4.95 14.59 -17.18
C LYS A 229 -3.84 15.60 -17.53
N GLY A 230 -4.18 16.87 -17.64
CA GLY A 230 -3.25 17.92 -18.09
C GLY A 230 -2.12 18.23 -17.10
N ARG A 231 -2.19 17.73 -15.86
CA ARG A 231 -1.21 17.96 -14.79
C ARG A 231 -0.28 16.80 -14.51
N LEU A 232 -0.46 15.65 -15.20
CA LEU A 232 0.36 14.48 -14.95
C LEU A 232 1.70 14.55 -15.66
N HIS A 233 2.75 14.13 -14.98
CA HIS A 233 4.05 13.96 -15.60
C HIS A 233 4.01 12.86 -16.67
N LYS A 234 4.77 13.01 -17.77
CA LYS A 234 4.76 12.08 -18.92
C LYS A 234 5.13 10.63 -18.58
N LYS A 235 5.77 10.40 -17.44
CA LYS A 235 6.13 9.06 -16.96
C LYS A 235 5.03 8.41 -16.10
N CYS A 236 3.95 9.12 -15.81
CA CYS A 236 2.86 8.64 -14.98
C CYS A 236 1.67 8.23 -15.83
N TYR A 237 0.96 7.21 -15.39
CA TYR A 237 -0.26 6.76 -16.04
C TYR A 237 -1.42 7.62 -15.57
N PRO A 238 -2.28 8.11 -16.49
CA PRO A 238 -3.31 9.06 -16.12
C PRO A 238 -4.45 8.48 -15.28
N LEU A 239 -4.68 7.16 -15.37
CA LEU A 239 -5.85 6.52 -14.75
C LEU A 239 -5.58 5.06 -14.41
N MET A 240 -6.13 4.64 -13.31
CA MET A 240 -6.36 3.25 -12.95
C MET A 240 -7.84 3.09 -12.62
#